data_c944e7291401712561d1762e1902b99a
#
_entry.id   c944e7291401712561d1762e1902b99a
#
_cell.length_a   1.000
_cell.length_b   1.000
_cell.length_c   1.000
_cell.angle_alpha   90.00
_cell.angle_beta   90.00
_cell.angle_gamma   90.00
#
_symmetry.space_group_name_H-M   'P 1'
#
loop_
_entity.id
_entity.type
_entity.pdbx_description
1 polymer ?
#
loop_
_entity_poly.entity_id
_entity_poly.type
_entity_poly.pdbx_seq_one_letter_code
_entity_poly.pdbx_strand_id
1 'polypeptide(L)'
;MLKINLNNFSYLDSLVLENIDFQLKKGTQLSLIGESGCGKSTLLKIIYGLLDCDNGTFFWNNIQILGPKFHLVPGMPFMKYLAQDFDLMPFITVGENVGKFLSNFYPNEKQNRIDELLDLVEMSEFKHIKAKFLSGGQMQRVALARVLAQEPEVLLLDEPFSHIDNFRKNGLRRKILTYLKEKQITTIVASHDINDVLSFSDEVIVLKDKTILEKASPKELYFSPKHKYTAALFGEVNEIELDGKLQLIYPHQFHIVEKSNLKVEVVASYFKGKTYLIESKSDNQTVFFENEKDLPKKSIVHLKKVDL
;
A
#
# COMPACT_ATOMS: atom_id res chain seq x y z
N MET A 1 -12.71 -8.41 -14.80
CA MET A 1 -11.26 -8.58 -14.74
C MET A 1 -10.59 -7.33 -15.28
N LEU A 2 -9.67 -6.72 -14.50
CA LEU A 2 -8.83 -5.61 -14.94
C LEU A 2 -7.59 -6.17 -15.65
N LYS A 3 -7.28 -5.66 -16.83
CA LYS A 3 -6.09 -6.02 -17.61
C LYS A 3 -5.29 -4.77 -17.88
N ILE A 4 -4.02 -4.79 -17.54
CA ILE A 4 -3.08 -3.69 -17.71
C ILE A 4 -1.92 -4.21 -18.55
N ASN A 5 -1.69 -3.59 -19.68
CA ASN A 5 -0.51 -3.82 -20.51
C ASN A 5 0.06 -2.45 -20.89
N LEU A 6 1.23 -2.12 -20.37
CA LEU A 6 1.92 -0.88 -20.59
C LEU A 6 3.34 -1.18 -21.05
N ASN A 7 3.68 -0.85 -22.29
CA ASN A 7 5.04 -1.02 -22.78
C ASN A 7 5.96 0.03 -22.16
N ASN A 8 5.61 1.30 -22.24
CA ASN A 8 6.36 2.36 -21.57
C ASN A 8 5.50 3.62 -21.37
N PHE A 9 5.91 4.43 -20.38
CA PHE A 9 5.36 5.75 -20.14
C PHE A 9 6.48 6.72 -19.72
N SER A 10 6.49 7.91 -20.32
CA SER A 10 7.43 8.99 -20.00
C SER A 10 6.69 10.29 -19.72
N TYR A 11 7.22 11.08 -18.77
CA TYR A 11 6.90 12.50 -18.70
C TYR A 11 7.93 13.25 -19.56
N LEU A 12 7.48 13.88 -20.65
CA LEU A 12 8.38 14.44 -21.64
C LEU A 12 9.40 13.36 -22.08
N ASP A 13 10.70 13.61 -21.86
CA ASP A 13 11.78 12.68 -22.21
C ASP A 13 12.21 11.77 -21.07
N SER A 14 11.57 11.87 -19.89
CA SER A 14 11.92 11.05 -18.72
C SER A 14 11.07 9.81 -18.63
N LEU A 15 11.64 8.64 -18.90
CA LEU A 15 10.98 7.34 -18.74
C LEU A 15 10.66 7.09 -17.26
N VAL A 16 9.40 6.74 -16.97
CA VAL A 16 8.90 6.51 -15.60
C VAL A 16 8.45 5.07 -15.38
N LEU A 17 7.82 4.47 -16.37
CA LEU A 17 7.33 3.08 -16.30
C LEU A 17 7.67 2.34 -17.60
N GLU A 18 8.02 1.06 -17.48
CA GLU A 18 8.37 0.20 -18.58
C GLU A 18 7.93 -1.24 -18.33
N ASN A 19 7.39 -1.91 -19.35
CA ASN A 19 7.02 -3.33 -19.32
C ASN A 19 6.14 -3.72 -18.11
N ILE A 20 5.05 -2.97 -17.87
CA ILE A 20 4.09 -3.24 -16.82
C ILE A 20 2.94 -4.08 -17.38
N ASP A 21 2.92 -5.36 -17.05
CA ASP A 21 1.85 -6.28 -17.47
C ASP A 21 1.31 -7.05 -16.26
N PHE A 22 0.00 -6.91 -16.02
CA PHE A 22 -0.69 -7.70 -15.00
C PHE A 22 -2.20 -7.73 -15.20
N GLN A 23 -2.84 -8.69 -14.53
CA GLN A 23 -4.29 -8.86 -14.54
C GLN A 23 -4.80 -9.05 -13.12
N LEU A 24 -6.01 -8.53 -12.85
CA LEU A 24 -6.71 -8.68 -11.57
C LEU A 24 -8.11 -9.23 -11.78
N LYS A 25 -8.49 -10.21 -10.98
CA LYS A 25 -9.88 -10.69 -10.92
C LYS A 25 -10.76 -9.65 -10.23
N LYS A 26 -12.08 -9.70 -10.47
CA LYS A 26 -13.03 -8.87 -9.73
C LYS A 26 -12.94 -9.17 -8.23
N GLY A 27 -12.98 -8.11 -7.41
CA GLY A 27 -12.90 -8.20 -5.95
C GLY A 27 -11.49 -8.44 -5.38
N THR A 28 -10.45 -8.53 -6.24
CA THR A 28 -9.06 -8.66 -5.78
C THR A 28 -8.57 -7.33 -5.19
N GLN A 29 -7.87 -7.41 -4.07
CA GLN A 29 -7.15 -6.29 -3.45
C GLN A 29 -5.66 -6.41 -3.78
N LEU A 30 -5.15 -5.50 -4.62
CA LEU A 30 -3.75 -5.42 -5.01
C LEU A 30 -3.07 -4.27 -4.27
N SER A 31 -1.90 -4.52 -3.69
CA SER A 31 -1.00 -3.46 -3.25
C SER A 31 0.14 -3.23 -4.23
N LEU A 32 0.43 -1.94 -4.51
CA LEU A 32 1.63 -1.50 -5.22
C LEU A 32 2.62 -0.96 -4.19
N ILE A 33 3.79 -1.57 -4.10
CA ILE A 33 4.85 -1.15 -3.17
C ILE A 33 6.15 -0.86 -3.91
N GLY A 34 7.02 -0.09 -3.29
CA GLY A 34 8.32 0.31 -3.82
C GLY A 34 8.73 1.68 -3.29
N GLU A 35 9.94 2.11 -3.57
CA GLU A 35 10.48 3.39 -3.14
C GLU A 35 9.64 4.58 -3.60
N SER A 36 9.82 5.72 -2.91
CA SER A 36 9.23 6.98 -3.35
C SER A 36 9.77 7.34 -4.75
N GLY A 37 8.87 7.73 -5.65
CA GLY A 37 9.25 8.06 -7.03
C GLY A 37 9.38 6.87 -8.01
N CYS A 38 9.18 5.62 -7.60
CA CYS A 38 9.28 4.46 -8.51
C CYS A 38 8.11 4.33 -9.52
N GLY A 39 7.15 5.27 -9.52
CA GLY A 39 6.06 5.31 -10.52
C GLY A 39 4.69 4.83 -10.04
N LYS A 40 4.48 4.49 -8.76
CA LYS A 40 3.18 4.01 -8.24
C LYS A 40 2.00 4.94 -8.56
N SER A 41 2.10 6.20 -8.15
CA SER A 41 1.06 7.21 -8.41
C SER A 41 0.86 7.47 -9.90
N THR A 42 1.94 7.43 -10.69
CA THR A 42 1.89 7.56 -12.15
C THR A 42 1.10 6.40 -12.75
N LEU A 43 1.37 5.17 -12.33
CA LEU A 43 0.63 3.99 -12.78
C LEU A 43 -0.86 4.09 -12.45
N LEU A 44 -1.20 4.50 -11.22
CA LEU A 44 -2.61 4.71 -10.84
C LEU A 44 -3.29 5.78 -11.69
N LYS A 45 -2.61 6.90 -11.98
CA LYS A 45 -3.14 7.98 -12.83
C LYS A 45 -3.36 7.53 -14.27
N ILE A 46 -2.46 6.72 -14.83
CA ILE A 46 -2.62 6.14 -16.17
C ILE A 46 -3.80 5.18 -16.18
N ILE A 47 -3.90 4.26 -15.23
CA ILE A 47 -5.01 3.29 -15.12
C ILE A 47 -6.35 4.02 -14.95
N TYR A 48 -6.38 5.14 -14.22
CA TYR A 48 -7.60 5.94 -14.06
C TYR A 48 -7.97 6.73 -15.32
N GLY A 49 -7.04 6.94 -16.24
CA GLY A 49 -7.24 7.80 -17.41
C GLY A 49 -7.05 9.29 -17.13
N LEU A 50 -6.22 9.67 -16.15
CA LEU A 50 -5.75 11.04 -15.92
C LEU A 50 -4.58 11.41 -16.80
N LEU A 51 -3.87 10.42 -17.31
CA LEU A 51 -2.72 10.58 -18.20
C LEU A 51 -2.95 9.74 -19.45
N ASP A 52 -2.65 10.32 -20.61
CA ASP A 52 -2.66 9.55 -21.85
C ASP A 52 -1.45 8.63 -21.90
N CYS A 53 -1.66 7.42 -22.39
CA CYS A 53 -0.62 6.45 -22.64
C CYS A 53 -0.75 5.88 -24.04
N ASP A 54 0.14 6.29 -24.95
CA ASP A 54 0.11 5.87 -26.34
C ASP A 54 0.63 4.43 -26.53
N ASN A 55 1.48 3.95 -25.60
CA ASN A 55 2.13 2.66 -25.66
C ASN A 55 1.57 1.67 -24.62
N GLY A 56 0.25 1.65 -24.44
CA GLY A 56 -0.39 0.74 -23.50
C GLY A 56 -1.86 0.50 -23.81
N THR A 57 -2.39 -0.58 -23.25
CA THR A 57 -3.82 -0.93 -23.34
C THR A 57 -4.34 -1.32 -21.96
N PHE A 58 -5.49 -0.77 -21.60
CA PHE A 58 -6.09 -0.94 -20.27
C PHE A 58 -7.55 -1.34 -20.48
N PHE A 59 -7.98 -2.40 -19.81
CA PHE A 59 -9.35 -2.90 -19.94
C PHE A 59 -9.96 -3.26 -18.59
N TRP A 60 -11.22 -2.91 -18.39
CA TRP A 60 -12.08 -3.51 -17.39
C TRP A 60 -13.12 -4.38 -18.09
N ASN A 61 -13.04 -5.70 -17.86
CA ASN A 61 -13.78 -6.69 -18.66
C ASN A 61 -13.48 -6.49 -20.16
N ASN A 62 -14.50 -6.08 -20.94
CA ASN A 62 -14.36 -5.80 -22.38
C ASN A 62 -14.37 -4.29 -22.70
N ILE A 63 -14.37 -3.43 -21.67
CA ILE A 63 -14.42 -1.97 -21.84
C ILE A 63 -12.99 -1.46 -21.77
N GLN A 64 -12.54 -0.79 -22.83
CA GLN A 64 -11.24 -0.13 -22.85
C GLN A 64 -11.29 1.13 -21.99
N ILE A 65 -10.29 1.31 -21.14
CA ILE A 65 -10.07 2.51 -20.34
C ILE A 65 -9.22 3.46 -21.17
N LEU A 66 -9.74 4.64 -21.42
CA LEU A 66 -9.11 5.64 -22.29
C LEU A 66 -8.73 6.88 -21.47
N GLY A 67 -7.72 7.61 -21.94
CA GLY A 67 -7.20 8.82 -21.33
C GLY A 67 -7.84 10.13 -21.82
N PRO A 68 -7.25 11.29 -21.45
CA PRO A 68 -7.77 12.63 -21.74
C PRO A 68 -7.95 12.94 -23.23
N LYS A 69 -7.22 12.29 -24.14
CA LYS A 69 -7.42 12.43 -25.58
C LYS A 69 -8.83 12.02 -26.06
N PHE A 70 -9.50 11.15 -25.28
CA PHE A 70 -10.80 10.57 -25.63
C PHE A 70 -11.93 11.04 -24.72
N HIS A 71 -11.63 11.47 -23.49
CA HIS A 71 -12.61 11.86 -22.48
C HIS A 71 -12.27 13.21 -21.85
N LEU A 72 -13.22 14.17 -21.90
CA LEU A 72 -13.07 15.47 -21.24
C LEU A 72 -13.03 15.35 -19.70
N VAL A 73 -13.71 14.35 -19.15
CA VAL A 73 -13.72 14.06 -17.72
C VAL A 73 -12.94 12.77 -17.50
N PRO A 74 -11.85 12.81 -16.73
CA PRO A 74 -11.07 11.60 -16.44
C PRO A 74 -11.85 10.53 -15.69
N GLY A 75 -11.49 9.29 -15.94
CA GLY A 75 -12.05 8.11 -15.29
C GLY A 75 -13.27 7.55 -16.02
N MET A 76 -13.56 6.29 -15.73
CA MET A 76 -14.71 5.58 -16.26
C MET A 76 -15.83 5.55 -15.21
N PRO A 77 -17.12 5.44 -15.60
CA PRO A 77 -18.24 5.44 -14.66
C PRO A 77 -18.10 4.41 -13.53
N PHE A 78 -17.55 3.23 -13.84
CA PHE A 78 -17.33 2.13 -12.90
C PHE A 78 -16.06 2.28 -12.03
N MET A 79 -15.28 3.36 -12.22
CA MET A 79 -13.97 3.51 -11.56
C MET A 79 -13.90 4.81 -10.77
N LYS A 80 -13.22 4.76 -9.61
CA LYS A 80 -12.88 5.95 -8.81
C LYS A 80 -11.42 5.93 -8.43
N TYR A 81 -10.88 7.13 -8.25
CA TYR A 81 -9.50 7.36 -7.83
C TYR A 81 -9.45 8.33 -6.64
N LEU A 82 -8.77 7.94 -5.59
CA LEU A 82 -8.43 8.81 -4.47
C LEU A 82 -7.00 9.30 -4.66
N ALA A 83 -6.85 10.58 -4.96
CA ALA A 83 -5.57 11.26 -5.05
C ALA A 83 -5.07 11.72 -3.67
N GLN A 84 -3.79 12.04 -3.58
CA GLN A 84 -3.17 12.51 -2.33
C GLN A 84 -3.67 13.89 -1.87
N ASP A 85 -4.14 14.75 -2.79
CA ASP A 85 -4.65 16.10 -2.53
C ASP A 85 -6.11 16.17 -2.09
N PHE A 86 -6.77 15.01 -1.94
CA PHE A 86 -8.15 14.79 -1.48
C PHE A 86 -9.25 15.41 -2.35
N ASP A 87 -9.00 16.46 -3.14
CA ASP A 87 -9.92 17.14 -4.05
C ASP A 87 -11.31 17.45 -3.43
N LEU A 88 -11.35 17.81 -2.14
CA LEU A 88 -12.60 18.22 -1.46
C LEU A 88 -12.98 19.65 -1.78
N MET A 89 -14.27 19.91 -1.84
CA MET A 89 -14.79 21.28 -1.95
C MET A 89 -14.77 21.95 -0.58
N PRO A 90 -13.94 22.98 -0.38
CA PRO A 90 -13.66 23.51 0.96
C PRO A 90 -14.86 24.26 1.58
N PHE A 91 -15.77 24.81 0.76
CA PHE A 91 -16.82 25.71 1.22
C PHE A 91 -18.18 25.05 1.45
N ILE A 92 -18.33 23.78 1.07
CA ILE A 92 -19.53 22.98 1.37
C ILE A 92 -19.27 22.04 2.54
N THR A 93 -20.33 21.47 3.11
CA THR A 93 -20.25 20.57 4.26
C THR A 93 -19.64 19.21 3.88
N VAL A 94 -19.24 18.46 4.89
CA VAL A 94 -18.77 17.06 4.75
C VAL A 94 -19.84 16.20 4.09
N GLY A 95 -21.09 16.27 4.56
CA GLY A 95 -22.20 15.52 3.96
C GLY A 95 -22.43 15.87 2.49
N GLU A 96 -22.37 17.17 2.15
CA GLU A 96 -22.48 17.63 0.76
C GLU A 96 -21.31 17.15 -0.11
N ASN A 97 -20.09 17.10 0.40
CA ASN A 97 -18.93 16.54 -0.30
C ASN A 97 -19.14 15.06 -0.62
N VAL A 98 -19.56 14.25 0.36
CA VAL A 98 -19.81 12.81 0.16
C VAL A 98 -20.98 12.58 -0.80
N GLY A 99 -22.07 13.34 -0.63
CA GLY A 99 -23.28 13.18 -1.44
C GLY A 99 -23.25 13.86 -2.81
N LYS A 100 -22.14 14.55 -3.17
CA LYS A 100 -22.10 15.42 -4.37
C LYS A 100 -22.49 14.72 -5.65
N PHE A 101 -22.08 13.50 -5.86
CA PHE A 101 -22.30 12.74 -7.09
C PHE A 101 -23.45 11.73 -6.95
N LEU A 102 -24.18 11.74 -5.83
CA LEU A 102 -25.39 10.95 -5.64
C LEU A 102 -26.62 11.63 -6.25
N SER A 103 -27.57 10.83 -6.72
CA SER A 103 -28.80 11.33 -7.32
C SER A 103 -29.65 12.13 -6.30
N ASN A 104 -30.18 13.25 -6.73
CA ASN A 104 -31.14 14.05 -5.95
C ASN A 104 -32.59 13.56 -6.10
N PHE A 105 -32.88 12.63 -7.01
CA PHE A 105 -34.22 12.11 -7.21
C PHE A 105 -34.71 11.25 -6.04
N TYR A 106 -33.78 10.66 -5.27
CA TYR A 106 -34.06 9.80 -4.12
C TYR A 106 -33.40 10.35 -2.87
N PRO A 107 -33.96 11.43 -2.27
CA PRO A 107 -33.29 12.16 -1.18
C PRO A 107 -33.04 11.30 0.06
N ASN A 108 -33.95 10.39 0.41
CA ASN A 108 -33.79 9.50 1.56
C ASN A 108 -32.68 8.48 1.33
N GLU A 109 -32.59 7.87 0.14
CA GLU A 109 -31.52 6.94 -0.19
C GLU A 109 -30.16 7.64 -0.20
N LYS A 110 -30.11 8.84 -0.79
CA LYS A 110 -28.92 9.69 -0.77
C LYS A 110 -28.46 9.96 0.67
N GLN A 111 -29.40 10.34 1.55
CA GLN A 111 -29.08 10.66 2.93
C GLN A 111 -28.59 9.43 3.71
N ASN A 112 -29.28 8.28 3.58
CA ASN A 112 -28.88 7.02 4.18
C ASN A 112 -27.46 6.60 3.71
N ARG A 113 -27.17 6.77 2.42
CA ARG A 113 -25.84 6.47 1.87
C ARG A 113 -24.75 7.37 2.42
N ILE A 114 -25.02 8.66 2.57
CA ILE A 114 -24.09 9.62 3.21
C ILE A 114 -23.81 9.18 4.64
N ASP A 115 -24.85 8.85 5.41
CA ASP A 115 -24.73 8.48 6.83
C ASP A 115 -23.96 7.17 6.99
N GLU A 116 -24.25 6.15 6.18
CA GLU A 116 -23.49 4.89 6.13
C GLU A 116 -22.00 5.12 5.91
N LEU A 117 -21.65 5.94 4.92
CA LEU A 117 -20.25 6.17 4.57
C LEU A 117 -19.53 7.05 5.60
N LEU A 118 -20.22 8.01 6.18
CA LEU A 118 -19.63 8.82 7.25
C LEU A 118 -19.39 8.00 8.52
N ASP A 119 -20.27 7.04 8.84
CA ASP A 119 -20.05 6.08 9.92
C ASP A 119 -18.86 5.16 9.62
N LEU A 120 -18.77 4.63 8.39
CA LEU A 120 -17.66 3.79 7.95
C LEU A 120 -16.30 4.47 8.17
N VAL A 121 -16.21 5.77 7.87
CA VAL A 121 -14.96 6.56 8.02
C VAL A 121 -14.85 7.32 9.34
N GLU A 122 -15.76 7.12 10.29
CA GLU A 122 -15.82 7.76 11.62
C GLU A 122 -15.86 9.29 11.53
N MET A 123 -16.73 9.81 10.67
CA MET A 123 -16.91 11.25 10.41
C MET A 123 -18.35 11.72 10.57
N SER A 124 -19.25 10.95 11.19
CA SER A 124 -20.67 11.27 11.35
C SER A 124 -20.91 12.59 12.08
N GLU A 125 -20.14 12.86 13.13
CA GLU A 125 -20.24 14.11 13.92
C GLU A 125 -19.87 15.37 13.11
N PHE A 126 -19.08 15.21 12.05
CA PHE A 126 -18.61 16.30 11.18
C PHE A 126 -19.51 16.57 9.99
N LYS A 127 -20.62 15.85 9.82
CA LYS A 127 -21.51 15.90 8.65
C LYS A 127 -21.88 17.31 8.20
N HIS A 128 -22.16 18.20 9.15
CA HIS A 128 -22.59 19.58 8.91
C HIS A 128 -21.44 20.61 8.95
N ILE A 129 -20.22 20.17 9.16
CA ILE A 129 -19.04 21.02 9.18
C ILE A 129 -18.53 21.23 7.76
N LYS A 130 -18.11 22.44 7.40
CA LYS A 130 -17.48 22.73 6.09
C LYS A 130 -16.10 22.11 6.02
N ALA A 131 -15.77 21.54 4.86
CA ALA A 131 -14.51 20.80 4.68
C ALA A 131 -13.25 21.62 4.95
N LYS A 132 -13.28 22.95 4.75
CA LYS A 132 -12.14 23.84 5.05
C LYS A 132 -11.73 23.88 6.53
N PHE A 133 -12.57 23.40 7.44
CA PHE A 133 -12.27 23.36 8.88
C PHE A 133 -11.73 22.01 9.35
N LEU A 134 -11.57 21.06 8.44
CA LEU A 134 -11.08 19.73 8.77
C LEU A 134 -9.54 19.70 8.84
N SER A 135 -9.00 18.83 9.70
CA SER A 135 -7.59 18.44 9.66
C SER A 135 -7.28 17.59 8.42
N GLY A 136 -5.99 17.43 8.06
CA GLY A 136 -5.58 16.61 6.93
C GLY A 136 -6.11 15.18 7.00
N GLY A 137 -6.01 14.53 8.16
CA GLY A 137 -6.54 13.18 8.35
C GLY A 137 -8.07 13.11 8.32
N GLN A 138 -8.76 14.16 8.74
CA GLN A 138 -10.22 14.25 8.58
C GLN A 138 -10.60 14.43 7.10
N MET A 139 -9.89 15.28 6.36
CA MET A 139 -10.10 15.47 4.93
C MET A 139 -9.89 14.16 4.17
N GLN A 140 -8.83 13.41 4.49
CA GLN A 140 -8.56 12.11 3.88
C GLN A 140 -9.70 11.11 4.10
N ARG A 141 -10.26 11.03 5.31
CA ARG A 141 -11.41 10.17 5.63
C ARG A 141 -12.67 10.56 4.85
N VAL A 142 -12.96 11.84 4.73
CA VAL A 142 -14.09 12.33 3.93
C VAL A 142 -13.89 12.06 2.44
N ALA A 143 -12.68 12.21 1.92
CA ALA A 143 -12.35 11.88 0.54
C ALA A 143 -12.52 10.38 0.24
N LEU A 144 -12.14 9.49 1.18
CA LEU A 144 -12.44 8.06 1.10
C LEU A 144 -13.95 7.78 1.03
N ALA A 145 -14.75 8.40 1.90
CA ALA A 145 -16.21 8.27 1.85
C ALA A 145 -16.78 8.74 0.50
N ARG A 146 -16.28 9.87 -0.02
CA ARG A 146 -16.74 10.43 -1.30
C ARG A 146 -16.49 9.51 -2.49
N VAL A 147 -15.30 8.91 -2.59
CA VAL A 147 -14.99 8.00 -3.71
C VAL A 147 -15.77 6.69 -3.65
N LEU A 148 -16.27 6.30 -2.46
CA LEU A 148 -17.11 5.13 -2.25
C LEU A 148 -18.60 5.40 -2.49
N ALA A 149 -19.01 6.67 -2.58
CA ALA A 149 -20.42 7.04 -2.62
C ALA A 149 -21.22 6.36 -3.76
N GLN A 150 -20.64 6.27 -4.94
CA GLN A 150 -21.25 5.68 -6.13
C GLN A 150 -20.98 4.17 -6.30
N GLU A 151 -20.47 3.46 -5.30
CA GLU A 151 -20.16 2.03 -5.33
C GLU A 151 -19.37 1.60 -6.60
N PRO A 152 -18.10 2.03 -6.71
CA PRO A 152 -17.30 1.71 -7.89
C PRO A 152 -17.02 0.19 -7.97
N GLU A 153 -16.85 -0.34 -9.19
CA GLU A 153 -16.35 -1.71 -9.39
C GLU A 153 -14.83 -1.78 -9.26
N VAL A 154 -14.13 -0.67 -9.58
CA VAL A 154 -12.68 -0.52 -9.48
C VAL A 154 -12.36 0.74 -8.69
N LEU A 155 -11.53 0.59 -7.65
CA LEU A 155 -11.08 1.68 -6.80
C LEU A 155 -9.57 1.76 -6.78
N LEU A 156 -9.04 2.92 -7.11
CA LEU A 156 -7.62 3.22 -7.08
C LEU A 156 -7.34 4.16 -5.91
N LEU A 157 -6.44 3.78 -5.02
CA LEU A 157 -6.12 4.51 -3.79
C LEU A 157 -4.63 4.85 -3.76
N ASP A 158 -4.32 6.14 -3.72
CA ASP A 158 -2.94 6.63 -3.62
C ASP A 158 -2.68 7.11 -2.20
N GLU A 159 -1.93 6.33 -1.42
CA GLU A 159 -1.58 6.57 -0.01
C GLU A 159 -2.82 6.86 0.88
N PRO A 160 -3.86 6.00 0.88
CA PRO A 160 -5.19 6.33 1.45
C PRO A 160 -5.20 6.54 2.97
N PHE A 161 -4.13 6.19 3.68
CA PHE A 161 -4.05 6.28 5.14
C PHE A 161 -2.85 7.10 5.65
N SER A 162 -2.15 7.82 4.78
CA SER A 162 -0.88 8.50 5.11
C SER A 162 -1.03 9.64 6.12
N HIS A 163 -2.16 10.37 6.11
CA HIS A 163 -2.41 11.52 6.98
C HIS A 163 -3.23 11.15 8.24
N ILE A 164 -3.55 9.88 8.43
CA ILE A 164 -4.36 9.42 9.57
C ILE A 164 -3.44 9.04 10.73
N ASP A 165 -3.77 9.55 11.93
CA ASP A 165 -3.03 9.25 13.15
C ASP A 165 -2.92 7.74 13.41
N ASN A 166 -1.74 7.27 13.79
CA ASN A 166 -1.46 5.85 14.03
C ASN A 166 -2.45 5.17 14.99
N PHE A 167 -2.96 5.93 15.98
CA PHE A 167 -3.95 5.45 16.94
C PHE A 167 -5.27 5.01 16.28
N ARG A 168 -5.76 5.76 15.29
CA ARG A 168 -7.02 5.47 14.58
C ARG A 168 -6.82 4.62 13.33
N LYS A 169 -5.64 4.71 12.73
CA LYS A 169 -5.29 4.14 11.43
C LYS A 169 -5.64 2.65 11.32
N ASN A 170 -5.24 1.85 12.30
CA ASN A 170 -5.44 0.40 12.25
C ASN A 170 -6.91 -0.04 12.30
N GLY A 171 -7.74 0.64 13.11
CA GLY A 171 -9.17 0.38 13.20
C GLY A 171 -9.91 0.74 11.92
N LEU A 172 -9.67 1.96 11.45
CA LEU A 172 -10.28 2.50 10.24
C LEU A 172 -9.87 1.69 8.99
N ARG A 173 -8.59 1.33 8.87
CA ARG A 173 -8.06 0.48 7.80
C ARG A 173 -8.84 -0.84 7.73
N ARG A 174 -8.98 -1.56 8.85
CA ARG A 174 -9.75 -2.81 8.89
C ARG A 174 -11.18 -2.62 8.42
N LYS A 175 -11.88 -1.59 8.92
CA LYS A 175 -13.26 -1.31 8.52
C LYS A 175 -13.38 -1.10 7.01
N ILE A 176 -12.55 -0.22 6.45
CA ILE A 176 -12.62 0.16 5.03
C ILE A 176 -12.25 -1.03 4.15
N LEU A 177 -11.14 -1.72 4.42
CA LEU A 177 -10.69 -2.81 3.56
C LEU A 177 -11.61 -4.04 3.65
N THR A 178 -12.21 -4.30 4.82
CA THR A 178 -13.26 -5.32 4.96
C THR A 178 -14.50 -4.93 4.14
N TYR A 179 -14.96 -3.68 4.25
CA TYR A 179 -16.07 -3.17 3.45
C TYR A 179 -15.83 -3.32 1.93
N LEU A 180 -14.64 -2.97 1.46
CA LEU A 180 -14.27 -3.14 0.04
C LEU A 180 -14.32 -4.61 -0.40
N LYS A 181 -13.88 -5.52 0.46
CA LYS A 181 -13.89 -6.96 0.19
C LYS A 181 -15.31 -7.54 0.18
N GLU A 182 -16.14 -7.15 1.13
CA GLU A 182 -17.56 -7.55 1.19
C GLU A 182 -18.36 -7.05 -0.03
N LYS A 183 -18.09 -5.83 -0.45
CA LYS A 183 -18.70 -5.24 -1.66
C LYS A 183 -18.07 -5.72 -2.99
N GLN A 184 -17.08 -6.63 -2.93
CA GLN A 184 -16.37 -7.16 -4.09
C GLN A 184 -15.80 -6.05 -5.02
N ILE A 185 -15.35 -4.94 -4.43
CA ILE A 185 -14.70 -3.84 -5.14
C ILE A 185 -13.26 -4.23 -5.44
N THR A 186 -12.90 -4.24 -6.72
CA THR A 186 -11.50 -4.47 -7.13
C THR A 186 -10.68 -3.24 -6.77
N THR A 187 -9.64 -3.42 -5.97
CA THR A 187 -8.90 -2.29 -5.40
C THR A 187 -7.42 -2.38 -5.73
N ILE A 188 -6.83 -1.24 -6.14
CA ILE A 188 -5.38 -1.08 -6.23
C ILE A 188 -4.96 0.00 -5.25
N VAL A 189 -4.11 -0.35 -4.28
CA VAL A 189 -3.61 0.55 -3.24
C VAL A 189 -2.13 0.78 -3.43
N ALA A 190 -1.70 2.00 -3.74
CA ALA A 190 -0.32 2.38 -3.60
C ALA A 190 -0.06 2.74 -2.13
N SER A 191 0.85 2.05 -1.47
CA SER A 191 1.18 2.29 -0.06
C SER A 191 2.66 2.00 0.21
N HIS A 192 3.21 2.72 1.18
CA HIS A 192 4.49 2.42 1.80
C HIS A 192 4.34 1.79 3.20
N ASP A 193 3.11 1.65 3.70
CA ASP A 193 2.83 1.04 5.00
C ASP A 193 2.71 -0.47 4.86
N ILE A 194 3.67 -1.17 5.46
CA ILE A 194 3.75 -2.62 5.40
C ILE A 194 2.52 -3.33 5.97
N ASN A 195 1.86 -2.70 6.96
CA ASN A 195 0.66 -3.26 7.56
C ASN A 195 -0.52 -3.25 6.58
N ASP A 196 -0.58 -2.26 5.66
CA ASP A 196 -1.58 -2.24 4.58
C ASP A 196 -1.39 -3.46 3.68
N VAL A 197 -0.13 -3.72 3.32
CA VAL A 197 0.26 -4.76 2.38
C VAL A 197 0.03 -6.17 2.96
N LEU A 198 0.61 -6.43 4.14
CA LEU A 198 0.59 -7.77 4.74
C LEU A 198 -0.79 -8.24 5.19
N SER A 199 -1.62 -7.29 5.68
CA SER A 199 -2.88 -7.66 6.35
C SER A 199 -4.07 -7.76 5.40
N PHE A 200 -4.04 -7.06 4.27
CA PHE A 200 -5.26 -6.85 3.48
C PHE A 200 -5.13 -7.13 1.98
N SER A 201 -3.91 -7.29 1.46
CA SER A 201 -3.74 -7.59 0.03
C SER A 201 -3.91 -9.06 -0.27
N ASP A 202 -4.59 -9.35 -1.37
CA ASP A 202 -4.60 -10.69 -1.96
C ASP A 202 -3.35 -10.91 -2.81
N GLU A 203 -2.91 -9.85 -3.52
CA GLU A 203 -1.71 -9.81 -4.36
C GLU A 203 -0.90 -8.53 -4.10
N VAL A 204 0.39 -8.59 -4.32
CA VAL A 204 1.31 -7.45 -4.21
C VAL A 204 2.19 -7.37 -5.44
N ILE A 205 2.36 -6.17 -5.96
CA ILE A 205 3.35 -5.84 -6.98
C ILE A 205 4.43 -4.97 -6.36
N VAL A 206 5.66 -5.40 -6.49
CA VAL A 206 6.86 -4.63 -6.13
C VAL A 206 7.36 -3.91 -7.36
N LEU A 207 7.32 -2.57 -7.33
CA LEU A 207 7.89 -1.73 -8.39
C LEU A 207 9.31 -1.31 -8.02
N LYS A 208 10.23 -1.52 -8.93
CA LYS A 208 11.61 -1.06 -8.85
C LYS A 208 12.14 -0.74 -10.25
N ASP A 209 12.97 0.28 -10.35
CA ASP A 209 13.65 0.65 -11.59
C ASP A 209 12.68 0.70 -12.79
N LYS A 210 11.49 1.32 -12.58
CA LYS A 210 10.42 1.55 -13.58
C LYS A 210 9.64 0.30 -13.99
N THR A 211 9.98 -0.88 -13.48
CA THR A 211 9.41 -2.18 -13.88
C THR A 211 8.77 -2.92 -12.70
N ILE A 212 8.03 -3.99 -12.99
CA ILE A 212 7.59 -4.94 -11.98
C ILE A 212 8.77 -5.87 -11.65
N LEU A 213 9.33 -5.71 -10.44
CA LEU A 213 10.40 -6.59 -9.95
C LEU A 213 9.85 -7.95 -9.53
N GLU A 214 8.76 -7.95 -8.75
CA GLU A 214 8.08 -9.15 -8.27
C GLU A 214 6.56 -8.95 -8.21
N LYS A 215 5.81 -10.02 -8.44
CA LYS A 215 4.37 -10.10 -8.18
C LYS A 215 4.08 -11.44 -7.50
N ALA A 216 3.52 -11.41 -6.29
CA ALA A 216 3.14 -12.61 -5.55
C ALA A 216 2.15 -12.27 -4.42
N SER A 217 1.74 -13.26 -3.64
CA SER A 217 0.97 -13.03 -2.40
C SER A 217 1.86 -12.36 -1.34
N PRO A 218 1.26 -11.61 -0.37
CA PRO A 218 2.02 -11.01 0.72
C PRO A 218 2.90 -12.01 1.49
N LYS A 219 2.38 -13.22 1.72
CA LYS A 219 3.12 -14.28 2.42
C LYS A 219 4.34 -14.75 1.64
N GLU A 220 4.20 -14.96 0.33
CA GLU A 220 5.32 -15.38 -0.52
C GLU A 220 6.41 -14.32 -0.56
N LEU A 221 6.05 -13.03 -0.73
CA LEU A 221 7.04 -11.94 -0.73
C LEU A 221 7.75 -11.78 0.61
N TYR A 222 7.07 -12.07 1.71
CA TYR A 222 7.65 -11.98 3.05
C TYR A 222 8.55 -13.18 3.38
N PHE A 223 8.06 -14.41 3.19
CA PHE A 223 8.78 -15.61 3.61
C PHE A 223 9.79 -16.13 2.58
N SER A 224 9.60 -15.80 1.30
CA SER A 224 10.42 -16.30 0.19
C SER A 224 10.72 -15.21 -0.85
N PRO A 225 11.20 -14.03 -0.42
CA PRO A 225 11.52 -12.94 -1.35
C PRO A 225 12.63 -13.39 -2.30
N LYS A 226 12.48 -13.10 -3.60
CA LYS A 226 13.50 -13.41 -4.61
C LYS A 226 14.64 -12.39 -4.63
N HIS A 227 14.35 -11.17 -4.15
CA HIS A 227 15.30 -10.06 -4.19
C HIS A 227 15.44 -9.42 -2.80
N LYS A 228 16.67 -9.05 -2.45
CA LYS A 228 16.97 -8.30 -1.22
C LYS A 228 16.15 -7.02 -1.10
N TYR A 229 15.94 -6.33 -2.22
CA TYR A 229 15.08 -5.14 -2.27
C TYR A 229 13.67 -5.43 -1.79
N THR A 230 13.05 -6.50 -2.28
CA THR A 230 11.71 -6.92 -1.85
C THR A 230 11.68 -7.20 -0.35
N ALA A 231 12.64 -7.97 0.16
CA ALA A 231 12.74 -8.25 1.59
C ALA A 231 12.91 -6.96 2.41
N ALA A 232 13.76 -6.04 1.96
CA ALA A 232 14.04 -4.78 2.65
C ALA A 232 12.82 -3.84 2.72
N LEU A 233 11.85 -3.95 1.82
CA LEU A 233 10.58 -3.21 1.94
C LEU A 233 9.75 -3.66 3.14
N PHE A 234 9.91 -4.90 3.61
CA PHE A 234 9.19 -5.44 4.76
C PHE A 234 9.90 -5.23 6.10
N GLY A 235 11.15 -4.84 6.08
CA GLY A 235 11.93 -4.54 7.28
C GLY A 235 13.43 -4.74 7.10
N GLU A 236 14.15 -4.61 8.20
CA GLU A 236 15.58 -4.91 8.24
C GLU A 236 15.82 -6.36 7.78
N VAL A 237 16.78 -6.58 6.90
CA VAL A 237 17.08 -7.93 6.38
C VAL A 237 18.59 -8.16 6.33
N ASN A 238 19.00 -9.31 6.80
CA ASN A 238 20.37 -9.81 6.65
C ASN A 238 20.49 -10.62 5.37
N GLU A 239 21.57 -10.42 4.65
CA GLU A 239 21.95 -11.24 3.50
C GLU A 239 23.20 -12.02 3.90
N ILE A 240 23.04 -13.29 4.24
CA ILE A 240 24.10 -14.10 4.88
C ILE A 240 24.22 -15.43 4.14
N GLU A 241 25.45 -15.87 3.98
CA GLU A 241 25.74 -17.23 3.49
C GLU A 241 25.65 -18.22 4.65
N LEU A 242 24.65 -19.11 4.58
CA LEU A 242 24.50 -20.23 5.50
C LEU A 242 24.43 -21.54 4.70
N ASP A 243 25.20 -22.51 5.13
CA ASP A 243 25.30 -23.83 4.51
C ASP A 243 25.60 -23.76 2.99
N GLY A 244 26.48 -22.82 2.58
CA GLY A 244 26.88 -22.61 1.20
C GLY A 244 25.82 -21.97 0.31
N LYS A 245 24.76 -21.38 0.90
CA LYS A 245 23.70 -20.67 0.18
C LYS A 245 23.49 -19.27 0.76
N LEU A 246 23.43 -18.27 -0.12
CA LEU A 246 23.06 -16.92 0.24
C LEU A 246 21.58 -16.89 0.62
N GLN A 247 21.25 -16.41 1.81
CA GLN A 247 19.90 -16.36 2.35
C GLN A 247 19.55 -14.94 2.81
N LEU A 248 18.28 -14.56 2.63
CA LEU A 248 17.69 -13.34 3.16
C LEU A 248 16.97 -13.70 4.47
N ILE A 249 17.41 -13.12 5.59
CA ILE A 249 16.96 -13.52 6.93
C ILE A 249 16.58 -12.27 7.71
N TYR A 250 15.35 -12.21 8.20
CA TYR A 250 14.92 -11.13 9.07
C TYR A 250 15.49 -11.27 10.48
N PRO A 251 15.75 -10.17 11.22
CA PRO A 251 16.32 -10.21 12.55
C PRO A 251 15.61 -11.12 13.54
N HIS A 252 14.26 -11.18 13.47
CA HIS A 252 13.45 -12.03 14.36
C HIS A 252 13.55 -13.53 14.06
N GLN A 253 14.11 -13.92 12.92
CA GLN A 253 14.35 -15.33 12.55
C GLN A 253 15.64 -15.89 13.14
N PHE A 254 16.45 -15.06 13.79
CA PHE A 254 17.64 -15.53 14.52
C PHE A 254 17.32 -15.75 16.00
N HIS A 255 17.83 -16.86 16.51
CA HIS A 255 17.83 -17.17 17.93
C HIS A 255 19.25 -17.37 18.45
N ILE A 256 19.49 -16.92 19.67
CA ILE A 256 20.77 -17.18 20.37
C ILE A 256 20.78 -18.65 20.82
N VAL A 257 21.88 -19.33 20.51
CA VAL A 257 22.12 -20.73 20.88
C VAL A 257 23.49 -20.86 21.55
N GLU A 258 23.73 -21.95 22.25
CA GLU A 258 25.03 -22.18 22.93
C GLU A 258 26.20 -22.31 21.92
N LYS A 259 25.94 -22.91 20.76
CA LYS A 259 26.97 -23.12 19.72
C LYS A 259 26.35 -23.17 18.33
N SER A 260 26.96 -22.45 17.38
CA SER A 260 26.63 -22.50 15.95
C SER A 260 27.83 -22.03 15.12
N ASN A 261 27.75 -22.16 13.81
CA ASN A 261 28.75 -21.64 12.87
C ASN A 261 28.68 -20.11 12.73
N LEU A 262 27.54 -19.47 13.03
CA LEU A 262 27.40 -18.02 12.98
C LEU A 262 27.68 -17.42 14.33
N LYS A 263 28.93 -17.02 14.55
CA LYS A 263 29.42 -16.34 15.76
C LYS A 263 29.46 -14.84 15.49
N VAL A 264 28.86 -14.02 16.36
CA VAL A 264 28.79 -12.56 16.19
C VAL A 264 29.20 -11.84 17.47
N GLU A 265 29.82 -10.67 17.33
CA GLU A 265 30.15 -9.75 18.42
C GLU A 265 29.14 -8.60 18.46
N VAL A 266 28.51 -8.33 19.59
CA VAL A 266 27.52 -7.27 19.78
C VAL A 266 28.17 -5.89 19.70
N VAL A 267 27.64 -5.04 18.83
CA VAL A 267 28.07 -3.64 18.63
C VAL A 267 27.14 -2.68 19.37
N ALA A 268 25.83 -2.85 19.21
CA ALA A 268 24.83 -1.98 19.84
C ALA A 268 23.47 -2.72 19.98
N SER A 269 22.67 -2.24 20.94
CA SER A 269 21.29 -2.70 21.13
C SER A 269 20.34 -1.51 21.02
N TYR A 270 19.25 -1.66 20.26
CA TYR A 270 18.24 -0.64 20.04
C TYR A 270 16.88 -1.13 20.52
N PHE A 271 16.31 -0.48 21.53
CA PHE A 271 15.02 -0.87 22.10
C PHE A 271 13.87 -0.61 21.14
N LYS A 272 13.07 -1.65 20.84
CA LYS A 272 11.91 -1.62 19.92
C LYS A 272 10.56 -1.82 20.65
N GLY A 273 10.52 -1.62 21.94
CA GLY A 273 9.33 -1.83 22.78
C GLY A 273 9.28 -3.22 23.39
N LYS A 274 8.98 -4.27 22.63
CA LYS A 274 8.93 -5.66 23.12
C LYS A 274 10.30 -6.34 23.11
N THR A 275 11.10 -6.03 22.13
CA THR A 275 12.43 -6.64 21.89
C THR A 275 13.49 -5.55 21.72
N TYR A 276 14.73 -5.95 21.63
CA TYR A 276 15.85 -5.14 21.19
C TYR A 276 16.30 -5.63 19.82
N LEU A 277 16.52 -4.70 18.89
CA LEU A 277 17.28 -4.96 17.68
C LEU A 277 18.76 -4.90 18.05
N ILE A 278 19.46 -5.98 17.85
CA ILE A 278 20.88 -6.11 18.18
C ILE A 278 21.68 -5.97 16.89
N GLU A 279 22.51 -4.95 16.82
CA GLU A 279 23.54 -4.82 15.80
C GLU A 279 24.79 -5.57 16.25
N SER A 280 25.29 -6.44 15.40
CA SER A 280 26.44 -7.27 15.66
C SER A 280 27.33 -7.41 14.44
N LYS A 281 28.55 -7.90 14.62
CA LYS A 281 29.50 -8.19 13.54
C LYS A 281 29.90 -9.65 13.56
N SER A 282 29.90 -10.26 12.37
CA SER A 282 30.53 -11.55 12.08
C SER A 282 31.57 -11.33 10.99
N ASP A 283 32.84 -11.59 11.28
CA ASP A 283 33.96 -11.30 10.41
C ASP A 283 33.90 -9.86 9.84
N ASN A 284 33.59 -9.68 8.55
CA ASN A 284 33.48 -8.38 7.91
C ASN A 284 32.03 -7.93 7.64
N GLN A 285 31.04 -8.65 8.18
CA GLN A 285 29.63 -8.39 7.89
C GLN A 285 28.86 -7.95 9.13
N THR A 286 28.00 -6.93 8.97
CA THR A 286 27.02 -6.57 10.01
C THR A 286 25.84 -7.53 9.96
N VAL A 287 25.44 -8.02 11.14
CA VAL A 287 24.32 -8.94 11.32
C VAL A 287 23.37 -8.35 12.35
N PHE A 288 22.10 -8.22 11.99
CA PHE A 288 21.03 -7.78 12.88
C PHE A 288 20.21 -8.98 13.35
N PHE A 289 19.90 -9.02 14.65
CA PHE A 289 18.96 -10.00 15.20
C PHE A 289 18.12 -9.39 16.30
N GLU A 290 16.98 -9.99 16.61
CA GLU A 290 16.13 -9.56 17.72
C GLU A 290 16.38 -10.41 18.97
N ASN A 291 16.37 -9.75 20.13
CA ASN A 291 16.46 -10.41 21.43
C ASN A 291 15.51 -9.76 22.44
N GLU A 292 14.98 -10.52 23.41
CA GLU A 292 14.08 -9.99 24.43
C GLU A 292 14.80 -9.08 25.44
N LYS A 293 16.11 -9.27 25.62
CA LYS A 293 16.94 -8.52 26.57
C LYS A 293 18.03 -7.74 25.87
N ASP A 294 18.39 -6.61 26.46
CA ASP A 294 19.61 -5.89 26.10
C ASP A 294 20.84 -6.79 26.25
N LEU A 295 21.79 -6.63 25.34
CA LEU A 295 23.05 -7.37 25.36
C LEU A 295 24.22 -6.41 25.53
N PRO A 296 25.21 -6.76 26.42
CA PRO A 296 26.39 -5.94 26.59
C PRO A 296 27.20 -5.82 25.30
N LYS A 297 27.71 -4.60 25.02
CA LYS A 297 28.67 -4.39 23.92
C LYS A 297 29.87 -5.32 24.07
N LYS A 298 30.38 -5.79 22.94
CA LYS A 298 31.47 -6.75 22.81
C LYS A 298 31.18 -8.16 23.36
N SER A 299 29.93 -8.43 23.80
CA SER A 299 29.56 -9.81 24.09
C SER A 299 29.52 -10.64 22.79
N ILE A 300 29.92 -11.90 22.95
CA ILE A 300 29.94 -12.85 21.83
C ILE A 300 28.76 -13.77 21.98
N VAL A 301 27.96 -13.92 20.92
CA VAL A 301 26.82 -14.84 20.87
C VAL A 301 26.86 -15.68 19.61
N HIS A 302 26.23 -16.84 19.66
CA HIS A 302 26.05 -17.72 18.51
C HIS A 302 24.61 -17.67 18.06
N LEU A 303 24.38 -17.43 16.75
CA LEU A 303 23.08 -17.31 16.16
C LEU A 303 22.73 -18.55 15.31
N LYS A 304 21.47 -18.96 15.37
CA LYS A 304 20.92 -19.99 14.49
C LYS A 304 19.63 -19.48 13.89
N LYS A 305 19.46 -19.68 12.58
CA LYS A 305 18.19 -19.43 11.90
C LYS A 305 17.15 -20.45 12.36
N VAL A 306 15.94 -19.98 12.63
CA VAL A 306 14.77 -20.80 12.90
C VAL A 306 13.75 -20.54 11.79
N ASP A 307 13.27 -21.60 11.17
CA ASP A 307 12.19 -21.52 10.19
C ASP A 307 10.88 -21.29 10.94
N LEU A 308 10.13 -20.25 10.55
CA LEU A 308 8.84 -19.85 11.12
C LEU A 308 7.70 -20.53 10.39
#